data_d8e7b2bcd138d2b1e91dd98f66b2e63b
#
_entry.id   d8e7b2bcd138d2b1e91dd98f66b2e63b
#
_cell.length_a   1.000
_cell.length_b   1.000
_cell.length_c   1.000
_cell.angle_alpha   90.00
_cell.angle_beta   90.00
_cell.angle_gamma   90.00
#
_symmetry.space_group_name_H-M   'P 1'
#
loop_
_entity.id
_entity.type
_entity.pdbx_description
1 polymer ?
#
loop_
_entity_poly.entity_id
_entity_poly.type
_entity_poly.pdbx_seq_one_letter_code
_entity_poly.pdbx_strand_id
1 'polypeptide(L)'
;MPAGMTLVYQDDAVRIYWNEQHSYYLSDWQPVFKKGADLRRAYQACLDAAKARPGAPWLADASKFAVIDPADVKWIEGWFWPEFIRAGAVYEAAVAPEKEVAKMSASRSTEKMLKTGGFEISVHATRFEAEKAIIAWRKKNRPDE
;
A
#
# COMPACT_ATOMS: atom_id res chain seq x y z
N MET A 1 16.22 -0.77 10.09
CA MET A 1 14.78 -0.90 10.37
C MET A 1 14.22 0.46 10.81
N PRO A 2 13.05 0.87 10.31
CA PRO A 2 12.44 2.12 10.79
C PRO A 2 12.14 2.08 12.28
N ALA A 3 12.37 3.20 12.97
CA ALA A 3 12.15 3.29 14.39
C ALA A 3 10.67 3.11 14.75
N GLY A 4 10.39 2.36 15.80
CA GLY A 4 9.02 2.10 16.26
C GLY A 4 8.21 1.12 15.42
N MET A 5 8.87 0.41 14.50
CA MET A 5 8.21 -0.58 13.64
C MET A 5 8.76 -1.98 13.87
N THR A 6 7.91 -2.96 13.68
CA THR A 6 8.25 -4.38 13.78
C THR A 6 8.23 -5.01 12.39
N LEU A 7 9.29 -5.72 12.01
CA LEU A 7 9.34 -6.42 10.73
C LEU A 7 8.37 -7.60 10.76
N VAL A 8 7.45 -7.64 9.80
CA VAL A 8 6.45 -8.71 9.66
C VAL A 8 6.87 -9.71 8.59
N TYR A 9 7.42 -9.21 7.48
CA TYR A 9 7.81 -10.04 6.34
C TYR A 9 8.89 -9.31 5.54
N GLN A 10 9.78 -10.09 4.92
CA GLN A 10 10.78 -9.51 4.02
C GLN A 10 11.16 -10.52 2.95
N ASP A 11 11.31 -10.02 1.73
CA ASP A 11 11.95 -10.70 0.61
C ASP A 11 12.74 -9.66 -0.20
N ASP A 12 13.22 -10.04 -1.39
CA ASP A 12 13.98 -9.12 -2.22
C ASP A 12 13.15 -7.97 -2.78
N ALA A 13 11.83 -8.14 -2.88
CA ALA A 13 10.93 -7.17 -3.48
C ALA A 13 10.30 -6.21 -2.47
N VAL A 14 10.02 -6.67 -1.25
CA VAL A 14 9.28 -5.87 -0.27
C VAL A 14 9.68 -6.20 1.16
N ARG A 15 9.65 -5.18 2.01
CA ARG A 15 9.72 -5.34 3.47
C ARG A 15 8.42 -4.81 4.05
N ILE A 16 7.75 -5.63 4.86
CA ILE A 16 6.48 -5.25 5.49
C ILE A 16 6.71 -5.07 6.96
N TYR A 17 6.33 -3.89 7.48
CA TYR A 17 6.46 -3.52 8.89
C TYR A 17 5.11 -3.21 9.49
N TRP A 18 4.98 -3.44 10.80
CA TRP A 18 3.83 -2.96 11.57
C TRP A 18 4.26 -1.79 12.45
N ASN A 19 3.52 -0.68 12.37
CA ASN A 19 3.70 0.49 13.23
C ASN A 19 2.69 0.41 14.37
N GLU A 20 3.18 0.09 15.57
CA GLU A 20 2.31 -0.05 16.75
C GLU A 20 1.77 1.28 17.22
N GLN A 21 2.56 2.35 17.11
CA GLN A 21 2.17 3.67 17.59
C GLN A 21 0.94 4.21 16.85
N HIS A 22 0.91 4.08 15.53
CA HIS A 22 -0.16 4.62 14.69
C HIS A 22 -1.04 3.53 14.05
N SER A 23 -0.77 2.27 14.36
CA SER A 23 -1.57 1.10 13.93
C SER A 23 -1.76 1.04 12.42
N TYR A 24 -0.66 1.00 11.68
CA TYR A 24 -0.69 0.80 10.23
C TYR A 24 0.42 -0.14 9.78
N TYR A 25 0.24 -0.76 8.61
CA TYR A 25 1.31 -1.49 7.94
C TYR A 25 2.08 -0.56 7.02
N LEU A 26 3.40 -0.74 6.96
CA LEU A 26 4.26 -0.12 5.95
C LEU A 26 4.71 -1.22 4.98
N SER A 27 4.42 -1.09 3.70
CA SER A 27 5.04 -1.90 2.66
C SER A 27 6.14 -1.08 1.99
N ASP A 28 7.39 -1.45 2.25
CA ASP A 28 8.58 -0.77 1.71
C ASP A 28 9.07 -1.54 0.50
N TRP A 29 8.67 -1.09 -0.68
CA TRP A 29 9.02 -1.75 -1.94
C TRP A 29 10.44 -1.41 -2.34
N GLN A 30 11.22 -2.43 -2.68
CA GLN A 30 12.64 -2.30 -2.97
C GLN A 30 12.89 -1.95 -4.43
N PRO A 31 14.05 -1.32 -4.77
CA PRO A 31 14.36 -0.90 -6.13
C PRO A 31 14.89 -2.07 -6.97
N VAL A 32 14.13 -3.15 -7.06
CA VAL A 32 14.50 -4.33 -7.85
C VAL A 32 13.35 -4.67 -8.81
N PHE A 33 13.72 -5.17 -9.98
CA PHE A 33 12.73 -5.66 -10.94
C PHE A 33 12.44 -7.13 -10.65
N LYS A 34 11.19 -7.44 -10.35
CA LYS A 34 10.70 -8.80 -10.19
C LYS A 34 9.46 -8.95 -11.04
N LYS A 35 9.21 -10.16 -11.55
CA LYS A 35 8.02 -10.46 -12.34
C LYS A 35 7.50 -11.86 -12.02
N GLY A 36 6.25 -12.14 -12.41
CA GLY A 36 5.63 -13.45 -12.24
C GLY A 36 5.57 -13.88 -10.78
N ALA A 37 5.93 -15.13 -10.50
CA ALA A 37 5.82 -15.72 -9.19
C ALA A 37 6.55 -14.95 -8.09
N ASP A 38 7.71 -14.37 -8.39
CA ASP A 38 8.50 -13.63 -7.40
C ASP A 38 7.80 -12.34 -6.96
N LEU A 39 7.23 -11.60 -7.91
CA LEU A 39 6.48 -10.40 -7.58
C LEU A 39 5.15 -10.74 -6.89
N ARG A 40 4.45 -11.76 -7.39
CA ARG A 40 3.17 -12.18 -6.82
C ARG A 40 3.30 -12.69 -5.39
N ARG A 41 4.44 -13.30 -5.05
CA ARG A 41 4.73 -13.72 -3.68
C ARG A 41 4.78 -12.52 -2.73
N ALA A 42 5.37 -11.40 -3.17
CA ALA A 42 5.43 -10.18 -2.38
C ALA A 42 4.03 -9.60 -2.14
N TYR A 43 3.20 -9.58 -3.18
CA TYR A 43 1.80 -9.12 -3.04
C TYR A 43 0.98 -10.08 -2.19
N GLN A 44 1.23 -11.40 -2.28
CA GLN A 44 0.58 -12.37 -1.43
C GLN A 44 0.92 -12.14 0.04
N ALA A 45 2.17 -11.76 0.34
CA ALA A 45 2.58 -11.43 1.71
C ALA A 45 1.82 -10.21 2.24
N CYS A 46 1.57 -9.21 1.39
CA CYS A 46 0.73 -8.06 1.76
C CYS A 46 -0.70 -8.51 2.07
N LEU A 47 -1.24 -9.40 1.25
CA LEU A 47 -2.59 -9.93 1.45
C LEU A 47 -2.68 -10.72 2.76
N ASP A 48 -1.69 -11.56 3.06
CA ASP A 48 -1.65 -12.33 4.30
C ASP A 48 -1.58 -11.40 5.53
N ALA A 49 -0.78 -10.33 5.45
CA ALA A 49 -0.71 -9.34 6.52
C ALA A 49 -2.04 -8.62 6.72
N ALA A 50 -2.73 -8.27 5.62
CA ALA A 50 -4.05 -7.63 5.69
C ALA A 50 -5.07 -8.53 6.37
N LYS A 51 -5.03 -9.84 6.10
CA LYS A 51 -5.92 -10.82 6.73
C LYS A 51 -5.66 -10.94 8.23
N ALA A 52 -4.42 -10.78 8.65
CA ALA A 52 -4.06 -10.86 10.08
C ALA A 52 -4.59 -9.67 10.88
N ARG A 53 -4.74 -8.49 10.24
CA ARG A 53 -5.25 -7.27 10.87
C ARG A 53 -6.24 -6.56 9.95
N PRO A 54 -7.45 -7.11 9.78
CA PRO A 54 -8.46 -6.51 8.89
C PRO A 54 -8.77 -5.08 9.33
N GLY A 55 -8.90 -4.19 8.36
CA GLY A 55 -9.23 -2.79 8.63
C GLY A 55 -8.04 -1.89 8.95
N ALA A 56 -6.82 -2.44 9.09
CA ALA A 56 -5.64 -1.62 9.31
C ALA A 56 -5.32 -0.80 8.05
N PRO A 57 -5.01 0.50 8.20
CA PRO A 57 -4.54 1.28 7.06
C PRO A 57 -3.14 0.87 6.64
N TRP A 58 -2.80 1.17 5.40
CA TRP A 58 -1.51 0.85 4.80
C TRP A 58 -0.78 2.09 4.32
N LEU A 59 0.51 2.14 4.56
CA LEU A 59 1.42 3.06 3.91
C LEU A 59 2.23 2.24 2.91
N ALA A 60 1.97 2.42 1.62
CA ALA A 60 2.70 1.70 0.58
C ALA A 60 3.76 2.63 -0.02
N ASP A 61 5.03 2.40 0.32
CA ASP A 61 6.12 3.20 -0.22
C ASP A 61 6.67 2.56 -1.49
N ALA A 62 6.19 3.05 -2.63
CA ALA A 62 6.63 2.64 -3.95
C ALA A 62 7.57 3.66 -4.60
N SER A 63 8.14 4.58 -3.83
CA SER A 63 9.00 5.65 -4.37
C SER A 63 10.25 5.12 -5.07
N LYS A 64 10.73 3.94 -4.69
CA LYS A 64 11.90 3.29 -5.29
C LYS A 64 11.50 2.18 -6.27
N PHE A 65 10.21 1.95 -6.46
CA PHE A 65 9.73 0.81 -7.24
C PHE A 65 10.16 0.93 -8.70
N ALA A 66 10.65 -0.18 -9.24
CA ALA A 66 11.01 -0.28 -10.65
C ALA A 66 9.75 -0.50 -11.50
N VAL A 67 9.96 -0.68 -12.80
CA VAL A 67 8.88 -0.98 -13.74
C VAL A 67 8.23 -2.31 -13.39
N ILE A 68 6.91 -2.40 -13.54
CA ILE A 68 6.15 -3.64 -13.38
C ILE A 68 5.84 -4.20 -14.77
N ASP A 69 6.02 -5.51 -14.95
CA ASP A 69 5.65 -6.19 -16.19
C ASP A 69 4.15 -6.05 -16.44
N PRO A 70 3.72 -5.76 -17.70
CA PRO A 70 2.30 -5.57 -18.00
C PRO A 70 1.40 -6.74 -17.60
N ALA A 71 1.88 -7.98 -17.69
CA ALA A 71 1.10 -9.14 -17.26
C ALA A 71 0.86 -9.11 -15.74
N ASP A 72 1.85 -8.64 -14.98
CA ASP A 72 1.71 -8.51 -13.53
C ASP A 72 0.80 -7.34 -13.15
N VAL A 73 0.81 -6.25 -13.91
CA VAL A 73 -0.14 -5.15 -13.72
C VAL A 73 -1.57 -5.66 -13.84
N LYS A 74 -1.87 -6.47 -14.86
CA LYS A 74 -3.20 -7.06 -15.03
C LYS A 74 -3.59 -7.97 -13.87
N TRP A 75 -2.65 -8.77 -13.37
CA TRP A 75 -2.89 -9.64 -12.23
C TRP A 75 -3.16 -8.83 -10.97
N ILE A 76 -2.39 -7.76 -10.74
CA ILE A 76 -2.58 -6.88 -9.58
C ILE A 76 -3.97 -6.25 -9.62
N GLU A 77 -4.35 -5.68 -10.77
CA GLU A 77 -5.65 -5.02 -10.92
C GLU A 77 -6.82 -6.00 -10.85
N GLY A 78 -6.68 -7.17 -11.50
CA GLY A 78 -7.77 -8.12 -11.64
C GLY A 78 -7.92 -9.09 -10.48
N TRP A 79 -6.85 -9.36 -9.74
CA TRP A 79 -6.88 -10.34 -8.65
C TRP A 79 -6.46 -9.76 -7.31
N PHE A 80 -5.31 -9.10 -7.22
CA PHE A 80 -4.79 -8.64 -5.94
C PHE A 80 -5.69 -7.60 -5.27
N TRP A 81 -6.04 -6.53 -5.97
CA TRP A 81 -6.85 -5.46 -5.39
C TRP A 81 -8.20 -5.95 -4.88
N PRO A 82 -8.98 -6.75 -5.68
CA PRO A 82 -10.23 -7.31 -5.15
C PRO A 82 -10.02 -8.18 -3.91
N GLU A 83 -8.98 -9.01 -3.88
CA GLU A 83 -8.69 -9.85 -2.72
C GLU A 83 -8.24 -9.04 -1.51
N PHE A 84 -7.46 -7.99 -1.73
CA PHE A 84 -6.99 -7.09 -0.68
C PHE A 84 -8.16 -6.38 0.00
N ILE A 85 -9.08 -5.86 -0.79
CA ILE A 85 -10.31 -5.23 -0.29
C ILE A 85 -11.17 -6.25 0.45
N ARG A 86 -11.32 -7.45 -0.09
CA ARG A 86 -12.08 -8.53 0.54
C ARG A 86 -11.46 -8.96 1.87
N ALA A 87 -10.16 -8.88 2.00
CA ALA A 87 -9.45 -9.17 3.24
C ALA A 87 -9.66 -8.11 4.32
N GLY A 88 -10.31 -7.01 4.00
CA GLY A 88 -10.64 -5.94 4.94
C GLY A 88 -9.84 -4.67 4.79
N ALA A 89 -9.07 -4.51 3.72
CA ALA A 89 -8.35 -3.27 3.46
C ALA A 89 -9.33 -2.14 3.18
N VAL A 90 -9.14 -0.97 3.83
CA VAL A 90 -10.06 0.16 3.74
C VAL A 90 -9.37 1.46 3.32
N TYR A 91 -8.06 1.58 3.55
CA TYR A 91 -7.33 2.79 3.21
C TYR A 91 -5.86 2.51 2.95
N GLU A 92 -5.32 3.15 1.91
CA GLU A 92 -3.89 3.12 1.61
C GLU A 92 -3.38 4.52 1.28
N ALA A 93 -2.31 4.93 1.97
CA ALA A 93 -1.57 6.12 1.63
C ALA A 93 -0.33 5.68 0.85
N ALA A 94 -0.31 5.92 -0.44
CA ALA A 94 0.77 5.51 -1.32
C ALA A 94 1.82 6.61 -1.46
N VAL A 95 3.10 6.22 -1.46
CA VAL A 95 4.21 7.13 -1.74
C VAL A 95 4.78 6.76 -3.11
N ALA A 96 4.84 7.74 -4.02
CA ALA A 96 5.37 7.56 -5.36
C ALA A 96 6.34 8.71 -5.67
N PRO A 97 7.23 8.56 -6.68
CA PRO A 97 8.06 9.70 -7.11
C PRO A 97 7.17 10.88 -7.50
N GLU A 98 7.64 12.09 -7.24
CA GLU A 98 6.86 13.33 -7.46
C GLU A 98 6.24 13.40 -8.85
N LYS A 99 6.98 13.01 -9.87
CA LYS A 99 6.52 12.94 -11.25
C LYS A 99 5.31 12.02 -11.41
N GLU A 100 5.33 10.88 -10.74
CA GLU A 100 4.25 9.90 -10.80
C GLU A 100 3.04 10.34 -9.99
N VAL A 101 3.25 11.05 -8.89
CA VAL A 101 2.17 11.65 -8.10
C VAL A 101 1.33 12.58 -8.98
N ALA A 102 1.98 13.43 -9.77
CA ALA A 102 1.29 14.35 -10.67
C ALA A 102 0.46 13.63 -11.72
N LYS A 103 1.01 12.54 -12.30
CA LYS A 103 0.29 11.71 -13.27
C LYS A 103 -0.92 11.01 -12.66
N MET A 104 -0.76 10.44 -11.48
CA MET A 104 -1.83 9.70 -10.81
C MET A 104 -2.95 10.63 -10.36
N SER A 105 -2.61 11.84 -9.92
CA SER A 105 -3.61 12.83 -9.50
C SER A 105 -4.47 13.32 -10.67
N ALA A 106 -3.94 13.27 -11.90
CA ALA A 106 -4.66 13.67 -13.10
C ALA A 106 -5.44 12.51 -13.73
N SER A 107 -5.29 11.29 -13.26
CA SER A 107 -5.87 10.11 -13.88
C SER A 107 -7.26 9.78 -13.32
N ARG A 108 -8.26 9.66 -14.21
CA ARG A 108 -9.61 9.23 -13.84
C ARG A 108 -9.65 7.78 -13.32
N SER A 109 -8.71 6.95 -13.76
CA SER A 109 -8.63 5.55 -13.28
C SER A 109 -8.25 5.51 -11.80
N THR A 110 -7.47 6.48 -11.32
CA THR A 110 -7.16 6.62 -9.91
C THR A 110 -8.43 6.92 -9.09
N GLU A 111 -9.27 7.83 -9.58
CA GLU A 111 -10.55 8.14 -8.93
C GLU A 111 -11.48 6.94 -8.86
N LYS A 112 -11.49 6.13 -9.91
CA LYS A 112 -12.32 4.92 -9.98
C LYS A 112 -11.85 3.88 -8.97
N MET A 113 -10.56 3.71 -8.78
CA MET A 113 -9.99 2.86 -7.74
C MET A 113 -10.28 3.39 -6.35
N LEU A 114 -10.22 4.72 -6.17
CA LEU A 114 -10.46 5.38 -4.88
C LEU A 114 -11.86 5.12 -4.32
N LYS A 115 -12.83 4.78 -5.15
CA LYS A 115 -14.23 4.62 -4.75
C LYS A 115 -14.75 3.19 -4.76
N THR A 116 -13.91 2.23 -5.15
CA THR A 116 -14.37 0.83 -5.28
C THR A 116 -14.44 0.15 -3.92
N GLY A 117 -15.61 -0.39 -3.57
CA GLY A 117 -15.79 -1.24 -2.39
C GLY A 117 -15.52 -0.59 -1.05
N GLY A 118 -15.60 0.75 -0.95
CA GLY A 118 -15.31 1.47 0.29
C GLY A 118 -13.82 1.63 0.58
N PHE A 119 -12.96 1.29 -0.39
CA PHE A 119 -11.52 1.42 -0.27
C PHE A 119 -11.09 2.79 -0.79
N GLU A 120 -10.23 3.48 -0.02
CA GLU A 120 -9.69 4.78 -0.38
C GLU A 120 -8.19 4.70 -0.60
N ILE A 121 -7.67 5.45 -1.60
CA ILE A 121 -6.23 5.63 -1.80
C ILE A 121 -5.94 7.11 -1.85
N SER A 122 -4.87 7.54 -1.16
CA SER A 122 -4.27 8.86 -1.34
C SER A 122 -2.83 8.68 -1.82
N VAL A 123 -2.31 9.63 -2.58
CA VAL A 123 -0.97 9.54 -3.17
C VAL A 123 -0.13 10.73 -2.69
N HIS A 124 1.08 10.45 -2.25
CA HIS A 124 1.96 11.42 -1.61
C HIS A 124 3.38 11.33 -2.14
N ALA A 125 4.13 12.41 -2.02
CA ALA A 125 5.52 12.45 -2.46
C ALA A 125 6.50 11.89 -1.40
N THR A 126 6.12 11.88 -0.12
CA THR A 126 6.99 11.43 0.97
C THR A 126 6.25 10.54 1.97
N ARG A 127 7.01 9.73 2.70
CA ARG A 127 6.48 8.93 3.82
C ARG A 127 5.88 9.82 4.91
N PHE A 128 6.50 10.96 5.17
CA PHE A 128 6.03 11.88 6.19
C PHE A 128 4.60 12.35 5.89
N GLU A 129 4.34 12.75 4.65
CA GLU A 129 3.01 13.17 4.22
C GLU A 129 2.01 12.01 4.25
N ALA A 130 2.43 10.82 3.84
CA ALA A 130 1.59 9.63 3.85
C ALA A 130 1.19 9.25 5.28
N GLU A 131 2.13 9.28 6.22
CA GLU A 131 1.82 9.00 7.62
C GLU A 131 0.85 10.03 8.21
N LYS A 132 1.03 11.31 7.89
CA LYS A 132 0.08 12.35 8.31
C LYS A 132 -1.31 12.09 7.77
N ALA A 133 -1.41 11.62 6.53
CA ALA A 133 -2.69 11.28 5.91
C ALA A 133 -3.36 10.11 6.65
N ILE A 134 -2.59 9.10 7.05
CA ILE A 134 -3.11 7.96 7.84
C ILE A 134 -3.63 8.44 9.18
N ILE A 135 -2.87 9.27 9.88
CA ILE A 135 -3.26 9.82 11.18
C ILE A 135 -4.57 10.61 11.06
N ALA A 136 -4.68 11.46 10.03
CA ALA A 136 -5.89 12.23 9.76
C ALA A 136 -7.08 11.33 9.43
N TRP A 137 -6.85 10.29 8.62
CA TRP A 137 -7.89 9.33 8.27
C TRP A 137 -8.43 8.61 9.50
N ARG A 138 -7.56 8.19 10.42
CA ARG A 138 -7.97 7.53 11.66
C ARG A 138 -8.79 8.43 12.57
N LYS A 139 -8.40 9.68 12.71
CA LYS A 139 -9.15 10.66 13.50
C LYS A 139 -10.57 10.86 12.96
N LYS A 140 -10.71 10.87 11.63
CA LYS A 140 -12.00 11.04 10.97
C LYS A 140 -12.87 9.79 11.06
N ASN A 141 -12.28 8.61 10.89
CA ASN A 141 -13.03 7.37 10.75
C ASN A 141 -13.08 6.52 12.03
N ARG A 142 -12.16 6.75 12.97
CA ARG A 142 -12.04 6.00 14.23
C ARG A 142 -11.65 6.93 15.38
N PRO A 143 -12.50 7.92 15.70
CA PRO A 143 -12.13 8.95 16.67
C PRO A 143 -11.94 8.44 18.11
N ASP A 144 -12.51 7.25 18.43
CA ASP A 144 -12.43 6.66 19.77
C ASP A 144 -11.24 5.70 19.95
N GLU A 145 -10.39 5.58 18.96
CA GLU A 145 -9.19 4.74 19.04
C GLU A 145 -7.92 5.51 19.33
#